data_f288d43e1be1e41f64f58f940b913eec
#
_entry.id   f288d43e1be1e41f64f58f940b913eec
#
_cell.length_a   1.000
_cell.length_b   1.000
_cell.length_c   1.000
_cell.angle_alpha   90.00
_cell.angle_beta   90.00
_cell.angle_gamma   90.00
#
_symmetry.space_group_name_H-M   'P 1'
#
loop_
_entity.id
_entity.type
_entity.pdbx_description
1 polymer ?
#
loop_
_entity_poly.entity_id
_entity_poly.type
_entity_poly.pdbx_seq_one_letter_code
_entity_poly.pdbx_strand_id
1 'polypeptide(L)'
;MKPYFLYFLIYTFVLTACKTEIKTSITSSNTDYLDSSEKDDQYLGGIKMIPISTPKGEFNVWTKRVGNNPTMKVLLLHGGPGMTHEIYESFDGYFPNEGIEYYYYDQLGSYYSDQPTDLSLWDLDRFVEEVEQVRVALGLSNDNFYLFGQSWGGILGMQYALKYQENLKGLIISNMVPSIPDYQKYSDEVLAPKLDPDVLKEIMFYEDKEDYTNARYMDL
;
A
#
# COMPACT_ATOMS: atom_id res chain seq x y z
N MET A 1 13.06 23.04 -78.35
CA MET A 1 12.91 23.35 -76.95
C MET A 1 11.57 22.78 -76.49
N LYS A 2 11.56 21.69 -75.67
CA LYS A 2 10.34 21.06 -75.16
C LYS A 2 10.21 21.48 -73.72
N PRO A 3 9.04 21.95 -73.23
CA PRO A 3 8.82 22.20 -71.81
C PRO A 3 8.47 20.89 -71.11
N TYR A 4 9.15 20.62 -70.00
CA TYR A 4 8.81 19.52 -69.09
C TYR A 4 7.65 19.94 -68.23
N PHE A 5 6.54 19.19 -68.31
CA PHE A 5 5.39 19.27 -67.40
C PHE A 5 5.70 18.49 -66.13
N LEU A 6 5.86 19.21 -65.04
CA LEU A 6 6.10 18.64 -63.70
C LEU A 6 4.75 18.30 -63.10
N TYR A 7 4.39 17.01 -63.04
CA TYR A 7 3.22 16.53 -62.31
C TYR A 7 3.52 16.52 -60.80
N PHE A 8 2.90 17.45 -60.08
CA PHE A 8 2.88 17.44 -58.63
C PHE A 8 1.79 16.44 -58.18
N LEU A 9 2.18 15.25 -57.74
CA LEU A 9 1.29 14.26 -57.18
C LEU A 9 1.05 14.63 -55.71
N ILE A 10 -0.07 15.26 -55.38
CA ILE A 10 -0.50 15.52 -54.01
C ILE A 10 -1.02 14.20 -53.46
N TYR A 11 -0.21 13.54 -52.63
CA TYR A 11 -0.63 12.43 -51.80
C TYR A 11 -1.43 12.98 -50.60
N THR A 12 -2.74 12.98 -50.68
CA THR A 12 -3.61 13.20 -49.53
C THR A 12 -3.58 11.95 -48.65
N PHE A 13 -2.78 12.02 -47.60
CA PHE A 13 -2.83 11.03 -46.51
C PHE A 13 -4.16 11.23 -45.75
N VAL A 14 -5.13 10.39 -46.07
CA VAL A 14 -6.35 10.27 -45.21
C VAL A 14 -5.92 9.55 -43.92
N LEU A 15 -5.66 10.32 -42.88
CA LEU A 15 -5.54 9.79 -41.52
C LEU A 15 -6.91 9.30 -41.11
N THR A 16 -7.18 8.04 -41.33
CA THR A 16 -8.30 7.34 -40.66
C THR A 16 -7.91 7.19 -39.21
N ALA A 17 -8.26 8.20 -38.40
CA ALA A 17 -8.21 8.07 -36.96
C ALA A 17 -9.19 6.96 -36.59
N CYS A 18 -8.62 5.80 -36.22
CA CYS A 18 -9.39 4.74 -35.60
C CYS A 18 -9.89 5.31 -34.26
N LYS A 19 -11.12 5.83 -34.25
CA LYS A 19 -11.85 6.09 -33.01
C LYS A 19 -12.13 4.74 -32.38
N THR A 20 -11.18 4.27 -31.58
CA THR A 20 -11.50 3.25 -30.60
C THR A 20 -12.44 3.93 -29.59
N GLU A 21 -13.74 3.74 -29.78
CA GLU A 21 -14.69 4.01 -28.71
C GLU A 21 -14.32 3.06 -27.57
N ILE A 22 -13.58 3.58 -26.61
CA ILE A 22 -13.50 2.98 -25.29
C ILE A 22 -14.92 3.05 -24.77
N LYS A 23 -15.68 1.95 -24.94
CA LYS A 23 -16.91 1.75 -24.20
C LYS A 23 -16.53 1.64 -22.75
N THR A 24 -16.39 2.79 -22.10
CA THR A 24 -16.44 2.88 -20.65
C THR A 24 -17.86 2.53 -20.24
N SER A 25 -18.13 1.25 -20.08
CA SER A 25 -19.34 0.80 -19.38
C SER A 25 -19.08 0.96 -17.86
N ILE A 26 -18.86 2.20 -17.43
CA ILE A 26 -19.01 2.57 -16.02
C ILE A 26 -20.50 2.90 -15.86
N THR A 27 -21.31 1.88 -15.76
CA THR A 27 -22.64 1.98 -15.18
C THR A 27 -22.67 1.22 -13.86
N SER A 28 -21.82 1.63 -12.90
CA SER A 28 -22.23 1.61 -11.51
C SER A 28 -22.54 3.07 -11.17
N SER A 29 -23.76 3.36 -10.80
CA SER A 29 -24.11 4.69 -10.30
C SER A 29 -23.16 4.99 -9.12
N ASN A 30 -22.57 6.18 -9.08
CA ASN A 30 -21.77 6.62 -7.92
C ASN A 30 -22.54 6.48 -6.58
N THR A 31 -23.85 6.34 -6.65
CA THR A 31 -24.74 6.08 -5.52
C THR A 31 -24.50 4.72 -4.89
N ASP A 32 -24.28 3.66 -5.66
CA ASP A 32 -24.05 2.31 -5.12
C ASP A 32 -22.69 2.19 -4.44
N TYR A 33 -21.67 2.88 -4.98
CA TYR A 33 -20.32 2.88 -4.38
C TYR A 33 -20.30 3.55 -3.01
N LEU A 34 -21.08 4.60 -2.80
CA LEU A 34 -21.16 5.33 -1.53
C LEU A 34 -22.27 4.79 -0.63
N ASP A 35 -23.07 3.83 -1.09
CA ASP A 35 -24.11 3.24 -0.27
C ASP A 35 -23.50 2.38 0.83
N SER A 36 -23.70 2.80 2.06
CA SER A 36 -23.26 2.13 3.28
C SER A 36 -24.43 1.69 4.16
N SER A 37 -25.67 1.71 3.65
CA SER A 37 -26.90 1.50 4.43
C SER A 37 -26.95 0.16 5.18
N GLU A 38 -26.31 -0.89 4.66
CA GLU A 38 -26.26 -2.23 5.26
C GLU A 38 -24.92 -2.51 5.99
N LYS A 39 -24.09 -1.48 6.20
CA LYS A 39 -22.80 -1.63 6.87
C LYS A 39 -22.93 -1.27 8.35
N ASP A 40 -22.27 -2.05 9.21
CA ASP A 40 -22.25 -1.83 10.66
C ASP A 40 -21.49 -0.56 11.08
N ASP A 41 -20.61 -0.06 10.20
CA ASP A 41 -19.79 1.13 10.40
C ASP A 41 -20.39 2.43 9.84
N GLN A 42 -21.61 2.41 9.25
CA GLN A 42 -22.18 3.54 8.51
C GLN A 42 -22.29 4.83 9.35
N TYR A 43 -22.64 4.70 10.64
CA TYR A 43 -22.79 5.86 11.53
C TYR A 43 -21.46 6.43 12.03
N LEU A 44 -20.37 5.71 11.83
CA LEU A 44 -19.00 6.08 12.19
C LEU A 44 -18.17 6.50 10.99
N GLY A 45 -18.80 6.79 9.83
CA GLY A 45 -18.11 7.18 8.61
C GLY A 45 -17.16 6.11 8.07
N GLY A 46 -17.49 4.83 8.29
CA GLY A 46 -16.68 3.69 7.87
C GLY A 46 -15.61 3.27 8.88
N ILE A 47 -15.50 3.96 10.03
CA ILE A 47 -14.53 3.61 11.07
C ILE A 47 -15.04 2.41 11.88
N LYS A 48 -14.14 1.45 12.11
CA LYS A 48 -14.38 0.30 12.97
C LYS A 48 -13.15 0.01 13.82
N MET A 49 -13.34 -0.01 15.14
CA MET A 49 -12.34 -0.53 16.06
C MET A 49 -12.49 -2.05 16.13
N ILE A 50 -11.43 -2.77 15.82
CA ILE A 50 -11.43 -4.23 15.79
C ILE A 50 -10.65 -4.76 16.98
N PRO A 51 -11.30 -5.51 17.90
CA PRO A 51 -10.59 -6.19 18.95
C PRO A 51 -9.75 -7.33 18.38
N ILE A 52 -8.50 -7.39 18.77
CA ILE A 52 -7.55 -8.43 18.44
C ILE A 52 -7.03 -9.10 19.69
N SER A 53 -6.82 -10.41 19.64
CA SER A 53 -6.22 -11.18 20.72
C SER A 53 -4.73 -11.33 20.49
N THR A 54 -3.93 -11.10 21.51
CA THR A 54 -2.48 -11.26 21.49
C THR A 54 -2.02 -12.10 22.70
N PRO A 55 -0.77 -12.60 22.73
CA PRO A 55 -0.22 -13.29 23.89
C PRO A 55 -0.20 -12.43 25.19
N LYS A 56 -0.43 -11.11 25.08
CA LYS A 56 -0.41 -10.16 26.20
C LYS A 56 -1.79 -9.59 26.52
N GLY A 57 -2.85 -10.12 25.93
CA GLY A 57 -4.22 -9.67 26.13
C GLY A 57 -4.89 -9.15 24.87
N GLU A 58 -6.03 -8.53 25.06
CA GLU A 58 -6.81 -7.95 23.97
C GLU A 58 -6.44 -6.48 23.78
N PHE A 59 -6.37 -6.06 22.52
CA PHE A 59 -6.16 -4.69 22.11
C PHE A 59 -7.12 -4.36 20.97
N ASN A 60 -7.27 -3.06 20.66
CA ASN A 60 -8.09 -2.61 19.55
C ASN A 60 -7.19 -2.02 18.46
N VAL A 61 -7.47 -2.40 17.23
CA VAL A 61 -6.86 -1.77 16.06
C VAL A 61 -7.90 -1.00 15.26
N TRP A 62 -7.49 0.13 14.73
CA TRP A 62 -8.34 1.05 14.00
C TRP A 62 -8.36 0.70 12.52
N THR A 63 -9.57 0.70 11.94
CA THR A 63 -9.78 0.58 10.50
C THR A 63 -10.79 1.62 10.01
N LYS A 64 -10.70 2.00 8.73
CA LYS A 64 -11.70 2.84 8.06
C LYS A 64 -11.96 2.31 6.66
N ARG A 65 -13.19 1.92 6.41
CA ARG A 65 -13.67 1.51 5.09
C ARG A 65 -14.01 2.72 4.23
N VAL A 66 -13.62 2.68 2.97
CA VAL A 66 -14.06 3.60 1.92
C VAL A 66 -14.62 2.79 0.76
N GLY A 67 -15.82 3.15 0.34
CA GLY A 67 -16.51 2.50 -0.77
C GLY A 67 -17.40 1.32 -0.38
N ASN A 68 -17.98 0.70 -1.39
CA ASN A 68 -18.87 -0.46 -1.30
C ASN A 68 -18.73 -1.29 -2.59
N ASN A 69 -17.83 -2.30 -2.56
CA ASN A 69 -17.61 -3.21 -3.69
C ASN A 69 -17.64 -4.66 -3.21
N PRO A 70 -18.53 -5.53 -3.73
CA PRO A 70 -18.64 -6.91 -3.26
C PRO A 70 -17.44 -7.79 -3.64
N THR A 71 -16.71 -7.44 -4.71
CA THR A 71 -15.71 -8.32 -5.34
C THR A 71 -14.29 -7.79 -5.33
N MET A 72 -14.08 -6.52 -4.95
CA MET A 72 -12.76 -5.88 -4.91
C MET A 72 -12.62 -5.05 -3.64
N LYS A 73 -11.98 -5.64 -2.64
CA LYS A 73 -11.75 -5.06 -1.31
C LYS A 73 -10.27 -5.13 -0.98
N VAL A 74 -9.66 -3.99 -0.78
CA VAL A 74 -8.22 -3.87 -0.54
C VAL A 74 -7.94 -3.46 0.90
N LEU A 75 -7.24 -4.28 1.67
CA LEU A 75 -6.70 -3.90 2.97
C LEU A 75 -5.29 -3.31 2.77
N LEU A 76 -5.05 -2.12 3.30
CA LEU A 76 -3.80 -1.37 3.13
C LEU A 76 -2.88 -1.56 4.33
N LEU A 77 -1.73 -2.21 4.14
CA LEU A 77 -0.70 -2.42 5.16
C LEU A 77 0.38 -1.34 5.04
N HIS A 78 0.40 -0.40 5.96
CA HIS A 78 1.42 0.66 6.01
C HIS A 78 2.81 0.13 6.32
N GLY A 79 3.81 0.93 6.01
CA GLY A 79 5.22 0.67 6.26
C GLY A 79 5.67 0.90 7.70
N GLY A 80 6.97 0.95 7.91
CA GLY A 80 7.63 1.16 9.19
C GLY A 80 8.41 -0.09 9.63
N PRO A 81 7.99 -0.88 10.65
CA PRO A 81 6.73 -0.81 11.43
C PRO A 81 6.54 0.52 12.18
N GLY A 82 5.27 0.87 12.49
CA GLY A 82 4.94 2.05 13.27
C GLY A 82 4.64 3.33 12.46
N MET A 83 4.55 3.26 11.12
CA MET A 83 3.93 4.31 10.31
C MET A 83 2.41 4.32 10.49
N THR A 84 1.69 5.08 9.68
CA THR A 84 0.25 5.26 9.79
C THR A 84 -0.42 5.06 8.43
N HIS A 85 -1.75 4.90 8.44
CA HIS A 85 -2.56 4.83 7.21
C HIS A 85 -2.45 6.08 6.33
N GLU A 86 -2.05 7.24 6.88
CA GLU A 86 -2.00 8.54 6.18
C GLU A 86 -1.15 8.50 4.91
N ILE A 87 -0.16 7.61 4.84
CA ILE A 87 0.65 7.40 3.62
C ILE A 87 -0.19 7.04 2.39
N TYR A 88 -1.39 6.52 2.60
CA TYR A 88 -2.31 6.08 1.55
C TYR A 88 -3.45 7.06 1.25
N GLU A 89 -3.54 8.20 1.91
CA GLU A 89 -4.63 9.17 1.69
C GLU A 89 -4.71 9.67 0.23
N SER A 90 -3.59 9.63 -0.49
CA SER A 90 -3.57 9.93 -1.92
C SER A 90 -4.45 8.97 -2.76
N PHE A 91 -4.76 7.76 -2.26
CA PHE A 91 -5.62 6.79 -2.93
C PHE A 91 -7.08 7.26 -2.99
N ASP A 92 -7.51 8.16 -2.09
CA ASP A 92 -8.83 8.78 -2.11
C ASP A 92 -9.11 9.53 -3.43
N GLY A 93 -8.07 9.98 -4.11
CA GLY A 93 -8.19 10.62 -5.43
C GLY A 93 -8.36 9.66 -6.60
N TYR A 94 -8.11 8.37 -6.41
CA TYR A 94 -8.05 7.38 -7.51
C TYR A 94 -8.99 6.19 -7.31
N PHE A 95 -8.95 5.52 -6.19
CA PHE A 95 -9.68 4.27 -5.94
C PHE A 95 -11.20 4.40 -6.06
N PRO A 96 -11.84 5.51 -5.61
CA PRO A 96 -13.26 5.71 -5.82
C PRO A 96 -13.68 5.75 -7.29
N ASN A 97 -12.85 6.34 -8.16
CA ASN A 97 -13.14 6.43 -9.59
C ASN A 97 -13.13 5.05 -10.28
N GLU A 98 -12.36 4.11 -9.73
CA GLU A 98 -12.27 2.73 -10.20
C GLU A 98 -13.24 1.79 -9.47
N GLY A 99 -14.05 2.32 -8.54
CA GLY A 99 -15.02 1.56 -7.76
C GLY A 99 -14.36 0.56 -6.79
N ILE A 100 -13.12 0.79 -6.37
CA ILE A 100 -12.37 -0.07 -5.45
C ILE A 100 -12.81 0.24 -4.02
N GLU A 101 -13.34 -0.75 -3.28
CA GLU A 101 -13.51 -0.66 -1.84
C GLU A 101 -12.16 -0.91 -1.17
N TYR A 102 -11.78 -0.08 -0.21
CA TYR A 102 -10.52 -0.23 0.49
C TYR A 102 -10.65 0.13 1.96
N TYR A 103 -9.69 -0.41 2.73
CA TYR A 103 -9.64 -0.27 4.17
C TYR A 103 -8.30 0.33 4.56
N TYR A 104 -8.34 1.52 5.13
CA TYR A 104 -7.26 2.02 5.95
C TYR A 104 -7.16 1.17 7.22
N TYR A 105 -5.95 0.97 7.69
CA TYR A 105 -5.68 0.17 8.86
C TYR A 105 -4.42 0.67 9.54
N ASP A 106 -4.53 1.02 10.81
CA ASP A 106 -3.38 1.29 11.68
C ASP A 106 -3.07 0.01 12.46
N GLN A 107 -1.88 -0.55 12.24
CA GLN A 107 -1.42 -1.75 12.96
C GLN A 107 -1.28 -1.45 14.46
N LEU A 108 -1.31 -2.47 15.31
CA LEU A 108 -1.14 -2.30 16.76
C LEU A 108 0.15 -1.53 17.06
N GLY A 109 0.05 -0.51 17.90
CA GLY A 109 1.14 0.42 18.19
C GLY A 109 1.24 1.60 17.22
N SER A 110 0.32 1.73 16.25
CA SER A 110 0.29 2.84 15.30
C SER A 110 -0.94 3.72 15.53
N TYR A 111 -0.74 4.99 15.49
CA TYR A 111 -1.66 6.14 15.46
C TYR A 111 -2.98 5.94 16.23
N TYR A 112 -4.08 5.56 15.57
CA TYR A 112 -5.41 5.41 16.19
C TYR A 112 -5.63 4.05 16.84
N SER A 113 -4.72 3.11 16.68
CA SER A 113 -4.76 1.81 17.36
C SER A 113 -4.20 1.91 18.77
N ASP A 114 -4.49 0.91 19.61
CA ASP A 114 -3.94 0.82 20.98
C ASP A 114 -2.40 0.83 20.92
N GLN A 115 -1.78 1.44 21.94
CA GLN A 115 -0.33 1.70 22.02
C GLN A 115 0.30 0.90 23.18
N PRO A 116 0.48 -0.43 23.04
CA PRO A 116 1.11 -1.22 24.09
C PRO A 116 2.60 -0.89 24.22
N THR A 117 3.13 -1.02 25.43
CA THR A 117 4.55 -0.79 25.73
C THR A 117 5.39 -2.07 25.80
N ASP A 118 4.76 -3.25 25.71
CA ASP A 118 5.44 -4.54 25.75
C ASP A 118 6.12 -4.84 24.41
N LEU A 119 7.44 -4.76 24.39
CA LEU A 119 8.25 -4.97 23.18
C LEU A 119 8.12 -6.37 22.59
N SER A 120 7.68 -7.38 23.37
CA SER A 120 7.46 -8.72 22.84
C SER A 120 6.29 -8.81 21.87
N LEU A 121 5.49 -7.76 21.74
CA LEU A 121 4.42 -7.64 20.75
C LEU A 121 4.94 -7.21 19.36
N TRP A 122 6.19 -6.79 19.26
CA TRP A 122 6.83 -6.41 17.98
C TRP A 122 7.44 -7.63 17.28
N ASP A 123 6.61 -8.65 17.08
CA ASP A 123 6.97 -9.91 16.44
C ASP A 123 6.21 -10.07 15.12
N LEU A 124 6.90 -10.52 14.06
CA LEU A 124 6.34 -10.59 12.71
C LEU A 124 5.17 -11.60 12.63
N ASP A 125 5.30 -12.76 13.27
CA ASP A 125 4.23 -13.76 13.28
C ASP A 125 2.99 -13.23 13.99
N ARG A 126 3.18 -12.46 15.07
CA ARG A 126 2.07 -11.79 15.76
C ARG A 126 1.36 -10.79 14.85
N PHE A 127 2.09 -10.00 14.05
CA PHE A 127 1.48 -9.07 13.08
C PHE A 127 0.74 -9.83 11.97
N VAL A 128 1.24 -10.99 11.53
CA VAL A 128 0.52 -11.85 10.57
C VAL A 128 -0.83 -12.32 11.15
N GLU A 129 -0.85 -12.74 12.42
CA GLU A 129 -2.10 -13.12 13.11
C GLU A 129 -3.05 -11.94 13.28
N GLU A 130 -2.54 -10.75 13.52
CA GLU A 130 -3.34 -9.53 13.60
C GLU A 130 -4.05 -9.25 12.26
N VAL A 131 -3.32 -9.32 11.13
CA VAL A 131 -3.92 -9.16 9.80
C VAL A 131 -5.03 -10.17 9.56
N GLU A 132 -4.85 -11.44 9.98
CA GLU A 132 -5.89 -12.47 9.84
C GLU A 132 -7.13 -12.14 10.69
N GLN A 133 -6.95 -11.70 11.92
CA GLN A 133 -8.06 -11.28 12.78
C GLN A 133 -8.81 -10.08 12.19
N VAL A 134 -8.09 -9.10 11.66
CA VAL A 134 -8.67 -7.93 10.97
C VAL A 134 -9.45 -8.39 9.74
N ARG A 135 -8.89 -9.26 8.90
CA ARG A 135 -9.57 -9.83 7.72
C ARG A 135 -10.91 -10.46 8.10
N VAL A 136 -10.89 -11.32 9.13
CA VAL A 136 -12.10 -12.02 9.61
C VAL A 136 -13.15 -11.01 10.11
N ALA A 137 -12.74 -10.03 10.92
CA ALA A 137 -13.63 -9.02 11.48
C ALA A 137 -14.25 -8.09 10.42
N LEU A 138 -13.56 -7.91 9.26
CA LEU A 138 -14.05 -7.14 8.12
C LEU A 138 -14.84 -7.99 7.12
N GLY A 139 -14.96 -9.31 7.33
CA GLY A 139 -15.68 -10.22 6.43
C GLY A 139 -15.04 -10.33 5.05
N LEU A 140 -13.71 -10.24 4.97
CA LEU A 140 -12.96 -10.39 3.73
C LEU A 140 -12.69 -11.87 3.43
N SER A 141 -12.76 -12.27 2.15
CA SER A 141 -12.58 -13.65 1.72
C SER A 141 -11.83 -13.75 0.40
N ASN A 142 -11.43 -14.95 0.02
CA ASN A 142 -10.78 -15.21 -1.27
C ASN A 142 -11.59 -14.80 -2.51
N ASP A 143 -12.88 -14.49 -2.36
CA ASP A 143 -13.69 -13.99 -3.45
C ASP A 143 -13.50 -12.49 -3.70
N ASN A 144 -13.03 -11.75 -2.68
CA ASN A 144 -12.97 -10.29 -2.75
C ASN A 144 -11.72 -9.65 -2.13
N PHE A 145 -10.90 -10.38 -1.37
CA PHE A 145 -9.83 -9.83 -0.56
C PHE A 145 -8.52 -9.66 -1.33
N TYR A 146 -8.10 -8.42 -1.46
CA TYR A 146 -6.76 -8.03 -1.91
C TYR A 146 -5.98 -7.41 -0.76
N LEU A 147 -4.72 -7.76 -0.65
CA LEU A 147 -3.80 -7.20 0.33
C LEU A 147 -2.79 -6.31 -0.39
N PHE A 148 -2.68 -5.06 0.03
CA PHE A 148 -1.68 -4.13 -0.48
C PHE A 148 -0.69 -3.82 0.64
N GLY A 149 0.60 -4.06 0.41
CA GLY A 149 1.66 -3.78 1.38
C GLY A 149 2.79 -2.94 0.80
N GLN A 150 3.16 -1.88 1.52
CA GLN A 150 4.27 -1.00 1.16
C GLN A 150 5.38 -1.11 2.20
N SER A 151 6.64 -1.23 1.76
CA SER A 151 7.82 -1.33 2.65
C SER A 151 7.64 -2.48 3.66
N TRP A 152 7.69 -2.22 4.97
CA TRP A 152 7.35 -3.20 6.02
C TRP A 152 6.00 -3.89 5.77
N GLY A 153 4.97 -3.14 5.37
CA GLY A 153 3.68 -3.72 4.99
C GLY A 153 3.78 -4.73 3.85
N GLY A 154 4.75 -4.59 2.94
CA GLY A 154 5.05 -5.55 1.90
C GLY A 154 5.68 -6.84 2.44
N ILE A 155 6.59 -6.75 3.43
CA ILE A 155 7.14 -7.91 4.15
C ILE A 155 6.01 -8.64 4.88
N LEU A 156 5.19 -7.91 5.63
CA LEU A 156 4.05 -8.45 6.35
C LEU A 156 3.06 -9.14 5.40
N GLY A 157 2.73 -8.50 4.26
CA GLY A 157 1.86 -9.06 3.25
C GLY A 157 2.39 -10.35 2.63
N MET A 158 3.70 -10.46 2.39
CA MET A 158 4.33 -11.71 1.92
C MET A 158 4.23 -12.82 2.98
N GLN A 159 4.56 -12.53 4.24
CA GLN A 159 4.47 -13.52 5.31
C GLN A 159 3.03 -13.97 5.54
N TYR A 160 2.08 -13.03 5.46
CA TYR A 160 0.66 -13.36 5.47
C TYR A 160 0.30 -14.31 4.32
N ALA A 161 0.72 -14.01 3.09
CA ALA A 161 0.43 -14.86 1.94
C ALA A 161 1.07 -16.25 2.04
N LEU A 162 2.27 -16.38 2.62
CA LEU A 162 2.90 -17.67 2.85
C LEU A 162 2.10 -18.56 3.82
N LYS A 163 1.37 -17.95 4.75
CA LYS A 163 0.58 -18.67 5.77
C LYS A 163 -0.88 -18.83 5.40
N TYR A 164 -1.50 -17.82 4.76
CA TYR A 164 -2.93 -17.69 4.55
C TYR A 164 -3.28 -17.38 3.08
N GLN A 165 -2.51 -17.87 2.11
CA GLN A 165 -2.72 -17.59 0.68
C GLN A 165 -4.12 -17.98 0.18
N GLU A 166 -4.73 -19.00 0.78
CA GLU A 166 -6.07 -19.47 0.43
C GLU A 166 -7.16 -18.44 0.74
N ASN A 167 -6.90 -17.49 1.60
CA ASN A 167 -7.82 -16.40 1.95
C ASN A 167 -7.68 -15.19 1.01
N LEU A 168 -6.62 -15.14 0.19
CA LEU A 168 -6.33 -14.02 -0.69
C LEU A 168 -6.85 -14.24 -2.11
N LYS A 169 -7.45 -13.19 -2.69
CA LYS A 169 -7.67 -13.06 -4.11
C LYS A 169 -6.45 -12.50 -4.84
N GLY A 170 -5.68 -11.67 -4.18
CA GLY A 170 -4.43 -11.13 -4.72
C GLY A 170 -3.59 -10.39 -3.69
N LEU A 171 -2.29 -10.31 -3.96
CA LEU A 171 -1.30 -9.57 -3.18
C LEU A 171 -0.63 -8.54 -4.08
N ILE A 172 -0.60 -7.29 -3.62
CA ILE A 172 0.09 -6.17 -4.26
C ILE A 172 1.23 -5.73 -3.33
N ILE A 173 2.45 -5.73 -3.85
CA ILE A 173 3.65 -5.34 -3.11
C ILE A 173 4.22 -4.07 -3.73
N SER A 174 4.45 -3.07 -2.90
CA SER A 174 4.99 -1.79 -3.31
C SER A 174 6.23 -1.43 -2.50
N ASN A 175 7.30 -0.99 -3.19
CA ASN A 175 8.50 -0.39 -2.60
C ASN A 175 9.05 -1.19 -1.40
N MET A 176 9.28 -2.49 -1.60
CA MET A 176 9.75 -3.41 -0.58
C MET A 176 10.94 -4.20 -1.09
N VAL A 177 11.86 -4.55 -0.20
CA VAL A 177 13.02 -5.38 -0.50
C VAL A 177 12.76 -6.83 -0.10
N PRO A 178 13.09 -7.82 -0.96
CA PRO A 178 12.84 -9.23 -0.66
C PRO A 178 13.80 -9.81 0.39
N SER A 179 14.94 -9.15 0.62
CA SER A 179 15.99 -9.59 1.54
C SER A 179 16.66 -8.36 2.16
N ILE A 180 16.53 -8.21 3.46
CA ILE A 180 17.20 -7.14 4.21
C ILE A 180 18.73 -7.30 4.15
N PRO A 181 19.32 -8.50 4.35
CA PRO A 181 20.77 -8.67 4.22
C PRO A 181 21.31 -8.30 2.84
N ASP A 182 20.62 -8.67 1.75
CA ASP A 182 21.06 -8.31 0.40
C ASP A 182 20.91 -6.82 0.12
N TYR A 183 19.85 -6.20 0.65
CA TYR A 183 19.64 -4.75 0.57
C TYR A 183 20.78 -4.01 1.28
N GLN A 184 21.12 -4.41 2.52
CA GLN A 184 22.20 -3.81 3.28
C GLN A 184 23.54 -3.94 2.54
N LYS A 185 23.86 -5.14 2.07
CA LYS A 185 25.06 -5.38 1.27
C LYS A 185 25.12 -4.48 0.03
N TYR A 186 24.02 -4.34 -0.70
CA TYR A 186 23.95 -3.45 -1.87
C TYR A 186 24.14 -1.98 -1.47
N SER A 187 23.54 -1.57 -0.34
CA SER A 187 23.72 -0.22 0.19
C SER A 187 25.19 0.09 0.47
N ASP A 188 25.88 -0.83 1.18
CA ASP A 188 27.27 -0.63 1.59
C ASP A 188 28.25 -0.72 0.42
N GLU A 189 28.08 -1.70 -0.48
CA GLU A 189 29.04 -1.97 -1.57
C GLU A 189 28.80 -1.12 -2.82
N VAL A 190 27.56 -0.66 -3.07
CA VAL A 190 27.18 -0.02 -4.34
C VAL A 190 26.69 1.41 -4.16
N LEU A 191 25.89 1.70 -3.13
CA LEU A 191 25.32 3.03 -2.94
C LEU A 191 26.23 3.95 -2.13
N ALA A 192 26.70 3.50 -0.96
CA ALA A 192 27.56 4.29 -0.08
C ALA A 192 28.81 4.86 -0.79
N PRO A 193 29.54 4.10 -1.66
CA PRO A 193 30.68 4.63 -2.40
C PRO A 193 30.34 5.73 -3.42
N LYS A 194 29.06 5.98 -3.71
CA LYS A 194 28.62 7.04 -4.61
C LYS A 194 28.30 8.35 -3.88
N LEU A 195 28.23 8.32 -2.56
CA LEU A 195 28.05 9.51 -1.76
C LEU A 195 29.32 10.38 -1.77
N ASP A 196 29.14 11.65 -1.44
CA ASP A 196 30.28 12.50 -1.15
C ASP A 196 31.14 11.88 -0.02
N PRO A 197 32.47 11.78 -0.17
CA PRO A 197 33.33 11.12 0.83
C PRO A 197 33.25 11.74 2.23
N ASP A 198 33.00 13.04 2.35
CA ASP A 198 32.89 13.72 3.64
C ASP A 198 31.52 13.40 4.28
N VAL A 199 30.45 13.33 3.48
CA VAL A 199 29.12 12.91 3.93
C VAL A 199 29.14 11.45 4.40
N LEU A 200 29.73 10.54 3.61
CA LEU A 200 29.85 9.14 3.99
C LEU A 200 30.63 8.96 5.31
N LYS A 201 31.74 9.69 5.47
CA LYS A 201 32.51 9.66 6.72
C LYS A 201 31.71 10.16 7.91
N GLU A 202 30.86 11.16 7.73
CA GLU A 202 30.01 11.70 8.78
C GLU A 202 28.89 10.71 9.14
N ILE A 203 28.29 10.04 8.17
CA ILE A 203 27.30 8.95 8.39
C ILE A 203 27.95 7.85 9.22
N MET A 204 29.10 7.30 8.78
CA MET A 204 29.80 6.22 9.48
C MET A 204 30.19 6.61 10.92
N PHE A 205 30.51 7.89 11.18
CA PHE A 205 30.81 8.37 12.52
C PHE A 205 29.63 8.26 13.49
N TYR A 206 28.40 8.50 13.02
CA TYR A 206 27.20 8.36 13.84
C TYR A 206 26.77 6.90 13.98
N GLU A 207 26.91 6.10 12.92
CA GLU A 207 26.61 4.66 12.93
C GLU A 207 27.51 3.89 13.88
N ASP A 208 28.82 4.16 13.88
CA ASP A 208 29.79 3.59 14.83
C ASP A 208 29.44 3.88 16.30
N LYS A 209 28.69 4.94 16.56
CA LYS A 209 28.23 5.34 17.89
C LYS A 209 26.81 4.90 18.21
N GLU A 210 26.12 4.27 17.25
CA GLU A 210 24.71 3.95 17.34
C GLU A 210 23.83 5.20 17.63
N ASP A 211 24.28 6.41 17.21
CA ASP A 211 23.63 7.70 17.47
C ASP A 211 22.63 8.05 16.34
N TYR A 212 21.71 7.13 16.08
CA TYR A 212 20.72 7.22 14.98
C TYR A 212 19.65 8.31 15.21
N THR A 213 19.54 8.86 16.42
CA THR A 213 18.58 9.92 16.75
C THR A 213 19.19 11.33 16.66
N ASN A 214 20.44 11.42 16.31
CA ASN A 214 21.12 12.71 16.15
C ASN A 214 20.51 13.52 15.03
N ALA A 215 20.15 14.78 15.29
CA ALA A 215 19.51 15.65 14.29
C ALA A 215 20.37 15.78 13.03
N ARG A 216 21.70 15.86 13.18
CA ARG A 216 22.61 15.93 12.03
C ARG A 216 22.64 14.64 11.22
N TYR A 217 22.58 13.46 11.87
CA TYR A 217 22.48 12.17 11.18
C TYR A 217 21.20 12.06 10.37
N MET A 218 20.09 12.58 10.89
CA MET A 218 18.81 12.58 10.19
C MET A 218 18.77 13.55 8.98
N ASP A 219 19.70 14.50 8.92
CA ASP A 219 19.84 15.48 7.82
C ASP A 219 20.80 15.01 6.71
N LEU A 220 21.55 13.92 6.92
CA LEU A 220 22.54 13.36 5.98
C LEU A 220 21.89 12.38 5.00
#